data_b94426ad06f7d1d4d57e6cf0f3268827
#
_entry.id   b94426ad06f7d1d4d57e6cf0f3268827
#
_cell.length_a   1.000
_cell.length_b   1.000
_cell.length_c   1.000
_cell.angle_alpha   90.00
_cell.angle_beta   90.00
_cell.angle_gamma   90.00
#
_symmetry.space_group_name_H-M   'P 1'
#
loop_
_entity.id
_entity.type
_entity.pdbx_description
1 polymer ?
#
loop_
_entity_poly.entity_id
_entity_poly.type
_entity_poly.pdbx_seq_one_letter_code
_entity_poly.pdbx_strand_id
1 'polypeptide(L)'
;MLDSFYNKNFFNRDTIGYLCDTIEQEQFQIEENKNQAEDKKKTRTLLVHRNKIKHIIKDLESFIVWVNDRHFGYDLYPFNDHDICLYNIYDPHGEYGYHVDTSRSDVWDMKLTVLVNLSTEKFTGGQFMIYNGVEYEVPELSEPGSVLIIKSFLNHKVQPILSGQRKTLTLFGCGPKIK
;
A
#
# COMPACT_ATOMS: atom_id res chain seq x y z
N MET A 1 -2.15 17.74 13.36
CA MET A 1 -3.04 16.78 12.66
C MET A 1 -2.22 15.54 12.38
N LEU A 2 -2.73 14.34 12.63
CA LEU A 2 -1.99 13.10 12.42
C LEU A 2 -1.76 12.89 10.91
N ASP A 3 -0.53 12.61 10.49
CA ASP A 3 -0.19 12.39 9.07
C ASP A 3 -0.13 10.91 8.70
N SER A 4 0.07 10.04 9.71
CA SER A 4 0.12 8.60 9.55
C SER A 4 -0.45 7.88 10.78
N PHE A 5 -0.97 6.69 10.55
CA PHE A 5 -1.40 5.75 11.58
C PHE A 5 -0.84 4.37 11.24
N TYR A 6 -0.39 3.61 12.22
CA TYR A 6 0.10 2.25 12.00
C TYR A 6 -0.43 1.28 13.05
N ASN A 7 -0.53 0.02 12.65
CA ASN A 7 -0.85 -1.11 13.50
C ASN A 7 0.14 -2.24 13.20
N LYS A 8 0.84 -2.69 14.24
CA LYS A 8 1.77 -3.81 14.11
C LYS A 8 1.02 -5.14 14.20
N ASN A 9 1.46 -6.09 13.38
CA ASN A 9 0.92 -7.46 13.41
C ASN A 9 -0.61 -7.53 13.19
N PHE A 10 -1.14 -6.67 12.32
CA PHE A 10 -2.55 -6.72 11.94
C PHE A 10 -2.92 -8.07 11.32
N PHE A 11 -2.09 -8.56 10.40
CA PHE A 11 -2.20 -9.91 9.86
C PHE A 11 -1.15 -10.83 10.48
N ASN A 12 -1.55 -12.04 10.83
CA ASN A 12 -0.62 -13.10 11.23
C ASN A 12 0.02 -13.75 9.98
N ARG A 13 1.06 -14.57 10.19
CA ARG A 13 1.82 -15.20 9.08
C ARG A 13 0.95 -16.10 8.20
N ASP A 14 0.00 -16.83 8.78
CA ASP A 14 -0.88 -17.73 8.02
C ASP A 14 -1.80 -16.94 7.09
N THR A 15 -2.37 -15.85 7.59
CA THR A 15 -3.19 -14.93 6.76
C THR A 15 -2.37 -14.28 5.65
N ILE A 16 -1.13 -13.88 5.93
CA ILE A 16 -0.22 -13.34 4.91
C ILE A 16 0.05 -14.38 3.84
N GLY A 17 0.41 -15.60 4.23
CA GLY A 17 0.65 -16.71 3.30
C GLY A 17 -0.57 -16.97 2.41
N TYR A 18 -1.75 -17.12 3.03
CA TYR A 18 -2.99 -17.34 2.29
C TYR A 18 -3.32 -16.18 1.32
N LEU A 19 -3.10 -14.94 1.73
CA LEU A 19 -3.31 -13.77 0.88
C LEU A 19 -2.34 -13.74 -0.31
N CYS A 20 -1.06 -13.98 -0.08
CA CYS A 20 -0.05 -14.07 -1.13
C CYS A 20 -0.37 -15.20 -2.12
N ASP A 21 -0.67 -16.40 -1.61
CA ASP A 21 -1.02 -17.56 -2.45
C ASP A 21 -2.27 -17.29 -3.28
N THR A 22 -3.29 -16.67 -2.69
CA THR A 22 -4.51 -16.30 -3.41
C THR A 22 -4.22 -15.32 -4.56
N ILE A 23 -3.36 -14.34 -4.31
CA ILE A 23 -2.98 -13.35 -5.34
C ILE A 23 -2.10 -13.99 -6.42
N GLU A 24 -1.11 -14.80 -6.04
CA GLU A 24 -0.12 -15.35 -6.96
C GLU A 24 -0.66 -16.53 -7.79
N GLN A 25 -1.65 -17.28 -7.28
CA GLN A 25 -2.30 -18.38 -8.00
C GLN A 25 -3.29 -17.93 -9.08
N GLU A 26 -4.02 -16.86 -8.83
CA GLU A 26 -4.79 -16.24 -9.89
C GLU A 26 -3.79 -15.50 -10.79
N GLN A 27 -3.58 -15.93 -12.02
CA GLN A 27 -2.78 -15.19 -13.02
C GLN A 27 -3.47 -13.87 -13.33
N PHE A 28 -3.39 -12.94 -12.39
CA PHE A 28 -3.78 -11.56 -12.64
C PHE A 28 -2.87 -11.04 -13.74
N GLN A 29 -3.43 -10.37 -14.72
CA GLN A 29 -2.68 -9.75 -15.79
C GLN A 29 -1.58 -8.91 -15.14
N ILE A 30 -0.34 -9.36 -15.31
CA ILE A 30 0.83 -8.57 -14.94
C ILE A 30 0.82 -7.39 -15.91
N GLU A 31 0.14 -6.34 -15.54
CA GLU A 31 0.47 -5.04 -16.10
C GLU A 31 1.80 -4.66 -15.48
N GLU A 32 2.89 -5.08 -16.13
CA GLU A 32 4.14 -4.35 -15.97
C GLU A 32 3.79 -2.88 -16.20
N ASN A 33 4.02 -2.08 -15.19
CA ASN A 33 3.58 -0.69 -15.15
C ASN A 33 4.44 0.14 -16.10
N LYS A 34 4.29 -0.09 -17.40
CA LYS A 34 5.01 0.59 -18.51
C LYS A 34 4.70 2.07 -18.63
N ASN A 35 3.76 2.59 -17.84
CA ASN A 35 3.24 3.96 -18.00
C ASN A 35 3.58 4.95 -16.88
N GLN A 36 4.37 4.56 -15.88
CA GLN A 36 4.87 5.52 -14.91
C GLN A 36 6.36 5.70 -15.17
N ALA A 37 6.80 6.97 -15.09
CA ALA A 37 8.19 7.38 -15.26
C ALA A 37 9.14 6.24 -14.83
N GLU A 38 9.60 5.48 -15.83
CA GLU A 38 10.36 4.21 -15.69
C GLU A 38 11.56 4.35 -14.77
N ASP A 39 12.02 5.59 -14.58
CA ASP A 39 13.17 5.92 -13.73
C ASP A 39 12.84 5.95 -12.22
N LYS A 40 11.58 6.04 -11.80
CA LYS A 40 11.21 6.22 -10.38
C LYS A 40 10.72 4.96 -9.69
N LYS A 41 10.14 4.01 -10.42
CA LYS A 41 9.53 2.80 -9.85
C LYS A 41 10.13 1.54 -10.46
N LYS A 42 10.98 0.85 -9.71
CA LYS A 42 11.59 -0.44 -10.08
C LYS A 42 10.97 -1.54 -9.22
N THR A 43 9.79 -2.03 -9.61
CA THR A 43 9.07 -3.08 -8.90
C THR A 43 8.13 -3.81 -9.85
N ARG A 44 7.88 -5.08 -9.57
CA ARG A 44 6.77 -5.80 -10.23
C ARG A 44 5.49 -5.49 -9.48
N THR A 45 4.45 -5.04 -10.19
CA THR A 45 3.15 -4.71 -9.58
C THR A 45 2.06 -5.54 -10.26
N LEU A 46 1.30 -6.29 -9.46
CA LEU A 46 0.09 -6.96 -9.90
C LEU A 46 -1.12 -6.12 -9.50
N LEU A 47 -2.02 -5.91 -10.45
CA LEU A 47 -3.31 -5.25 -10.20
C LEU A 47 -4.31 -6.30 -9.72
N VAL A 48 -4.71 -6.20 -8.48
CA VAL A 48 -5.59 -7.17 -7.81
C VAL A 48 -6.98 -6.58 -7.65
N HIS A 49 -7.98 -7.15 -8.32
CA HIS A 49 -9.37 -6.76 -8.07
C HIS A 49 -9.79 -7.12 -6.65
N ARG A 50 -10.33 -6.16 -5.92
CA ARG A 50 -10.74 -6.32 -4.53
C ARG A 50 -11.66 -7.52 -4.30
N ASN A 51 -12.59 -7.80 -5.22
CA ASN A 51 -13.54 -8.92 -5.12
C ASN A 51 -12.85 -10.28 -4.93
N LYS A 52 -11.61 -10.42 -5.38
CA LYS A 52 -10.83 -11.67 -5.29
C LYS A 52 -10.28 -11.93 -3.89
N ILE A 53 -10.00 -10.87 -3.16
CA ILE A 53 -9.37 -10.93 -1.84
C ILE A 53 -10.25 -10.34 -0.72
N LYS A 54 -11.44 -9.81 -1.03
CA LYS A 54 -12.29 -9.11 -0.06
C LYS A 54 -12.62 -9.91 1.20
N HIS A 55 -12.73 -11.24 1.08
CA HIS A 55 -13.01 -12.12 2.20
C HIS A 55 -11.82 -12.21 3.19
N ILE A 56 -10.59 -11.90 2.74
CA ILE A 56 -9.38 -11.89 3.56
C ILE A 56 -9.16 -10.50 4.17
N ILE A 57 -9.45 -9.43 3.42
CA ILE A 57 -9.14 -8.06 3.81
C ILE A 57 -10.32 -7.30 4.45
N LYS A 58 -11.46 -7.95 4.68
CA LYS A 58 -12.67 -7.32 5.23
C LYS A 58 -12.42 -6.59 6.55
N ASP A 59 -11.67 -7.21 7.45
CA ASP A 59 -11.36 -6.60 8.75
C ASP A 59 -10.42 -5.39 8.59
N LEU A 60 -9.51 -5.44 7.60
CA LEU A 60 -8.68 -4.30 7.25
C LEU A 60 -9.50 -3.12 6.75
N GLU A 61 -10.50 -3.36 5.90
CA GLU A 61 -11.39 -2.30 5.41
C GLU A 61 -12.17 -1.65 6.54
N SER A 62 -12.71 -2.46 7.46
CA SER A 62 -13.39 -1.95 8.66
C SER A 62 -12.44 -1.13 9.54
N PHE A 63 -11.19 -1.57 9.66
CA PHE A 63 -10.16 -0.86 10.39
C PHE A 63 -9.78 0.47 9.73
N ILE A 64 -9.68 0.51 8.40
CA ILE A 64 -9.41 1.76 7.65
C ILE A 64 -10.51 2.79 7.92
N VAL A 65 -11.78 2.39 7.84
CA VAL A 65 -12.91 3.27 8.13
C VAL A 65 -12.85 3.78 9.57
N TRP A 66 -12.62 2.90 10.53
CA TRP A 66 -12.49 3.28 11.94
C TRP A 66 -11.35 4.27 12.19
N VAL A 67 -10.15 4.04 11.58
CA VAL A 67 -9.00 4.95 11.67
C VAL A 67 -9.32 6.29 11.03
N ASN A 68 -9.99 6.28 9.87
CA ASN A 68 -10.40 7.51 9.19
C ASN A 68 -11.31 8.36 10.06
N ASP A 69 -12.34 7.75 10.64
CA ASP A 69 -13.33 8.46 11.44
C ASP A 69 -12.71 9.11 12.69
N ARG A 70 -11.69 8.49 13.27
CA ARG A 70 -11.05 8.97 14.51
C ARG A 70 -9.86 9.89 14.29
N HIS A 71 -9.15 9.75 13.17
CA HIS A 71 -7.84 10.38 13.01
C HIS A 71 -7.72 11.27 11.78
N PHE A 72 -8.36 10.93 10.66
CA PHE A 72 -8.20 11.67 9.42
C PHE A 72 -9.44 12.49 9.06
N GLY A 73 -10.63 11.96 9.24
CA GLY A 73 -11.89 12.68 9.04
C GLY A 73 -12.22 12.97 7.58
N TYR A 74 -11.75 12.14 6.65
CA TYR A 74 -12.10 12.28 5.24
C TYR A 74 -13.49 11.72 4.95
N ASP A 75 -14.18 12.34 4.01
CA ASP A 75 -15.34 11.74 3.36
C ASP A 75 -14.84 10.68 2.40
N LEU A 76 -15.03 9.40 2.75
CA LEU A 76 -14.60 8.25 1.95
C LEU A 76 -15.78 7.58 1.28
N TYR A 77 -15.60 7.20 0.01
CA TYR A 77 -16.52 6.28 -0.64
C TYR A 77 -16.41 4.88 -0.05
N PRO A 78 -17.49 4.11 0.00
CA PRO A 78 -17.42 2.71 0.38
C PRO A 78 -16.52 1.92 -0.57
N PHE A 79 -15.73 1.00 -0.02
CA PHE A 79 -14.97 0.05 -0.83
C PHE A 79 -15.92 -0.79 -1.70
N ASN A 80 -15.59 -0.97 -2.96
CA ASN A 80 -16.41 -1.71 -3.91
C ASN A 80 -15.62 -2.83 -4.61
N ASP A 81 -16.34 -3.78 -5.21
CA ASP A 81 -15.75 -4.99 -5.80
C ASP A 81 -14.84 -4.72 -7.03
N HIS A 82 -14.92 -3.53 -7.60
CA HIS A 82 -14.09 -3.12 -8.75
C HIS A 82 -12.85 -2.31 -8.34
N ASP A 83 -12.70 -2.00 -7.06
CA ASP A 83 -11.49 -1.33 -6.58
C ASP A 83 -10.27 -2.20 -6.85
N ILE A 84 -9.18 -1.53 -7.21
CA ILE A 84 -7.90 -2.19 -7.51
C ILE A 84 -6.97 -2.01 -6.32
N CYS A 85 -6.44 -3.12 -5.83
CA CYS A 85 -5.31 -3.16 -4.91
C CYS A 85 -4.02 -3.41 -5.69
N LEU A 86 -2.92 -2.85 -5.23
CA LEU A 86 -1.60 -3.04 -5.85
C LEU A 86 -0.80 -4.03 -5.02
N TYR A 87 -0.51 -5.20 -5.57
CA TYR A 87 0.45 -6.12 -4.97
C TYR A 87 1.82 -5.85 -5.57
N ASN A 88 2.71 -5.26 -4.76
CA ASN A 88 4.04 -4.86 -5.20
C ASN A 88 5.09 -5.86 -4.70
N ILE A 89 5.98 -6.26 -5.60
CA ILE A 89 7.10 -7.16 -5.34
C ILE A 89 8.40 -6.42 -5.69
N TYR A 90 9.19 -6.11 -4.69
CA TYR A 90 10.50 -5.47 -4.84
C TYR A 90 11.58 -6.53 -4.71
N ASP A 91 12.26 -6.83 -5.81
CA ASP A 91 13.44 -7.67 -5.86
C ASP A 91 14.71 -6.85 -5.49
N PRO A 92 15.90 -7.45 -5.34
CA PRO A 92 17.14 -6.70 -5.14
C PRO A 92 17.31 -5.58 -6.17
N HIS A 93 17.69 -4.40 -5.71
CA HIS A 93 17.73 -3.13 -6.44
C HIS A 93 16.36 -2.53 -6.79
N GLY A 94 15.26 -3.20 -6.42
CA GLY A 94 13.92 -2.64 -6.52
C GLY A 94 13.76 -1.45 -5.57
N GLU A 95 13.13 -0.39 -6.05
CA GLU A 95 12.91 0.85 -5.31
C GLU A 95 11.67 1.59 -5.84
N TYR A 96 11.21 2.57 -5.09
CA TYR A 96 10.24 3.54 -5.58
C TYR A 96 10.62 4.93 -5.07
N GLY A 97 11.05 5.80 -5.98
CA GLY A 97 11.46 7.17 -5.67
C GLY A 97 10.33 8.01 -5.08
N TYR A 98 10.65 9.21 -4.62
CA TYR A 98 9.67 10.11 -4.03
C TYR A 98 8.48 10.39 -4.94
N HIS A 99 7.28 10.19 -4.41
CA HIS A 99 6.00 10.42 -5.07
C HIS A 99 4.90 10.70 -4.04
N VAL A 100 3.78 11.16 -4.56
CA VAL A 100 2.49 11.20 -3.86
C VAL A 100 1.50 10.33 -4.63
N ASP A 101 0.55 9.75 -3.92
CA ASP A 101 -0.50 8.97 -4.56
C ASP A 101 -1.66 9.90 -4.95
N THR A 102 -1.92 9.99 -6.24
CA THR A 102 -2.97 10.86 -6.77
C THR A 102 -3.82 10.13 -7.80
N SER A 103 -5.09 10.48 -7.87
CA SER A 103 -5.94 10.04 -8.97
C SER A 103 -5.81 11.02 -10.16
N ARG A 104 -6.06 10.51 -11.36
CA ARG A 104 -6.23 11.33 -12.57
C ARG A 104 -7.69 11.72 -12.79
N SER A 105 -8.59 11.39 -11.85
CA SER A 105 -10.01 11.70 -11.96
C SER A 105 -10.27 13.18 -11.69
N ASP A 106 -11.26 13.73 -12.37
CA ASP A 106 -11.73 15.09 -12.11
C ASP A 106 -12.80 15.16 -11.01
N VAL A 107 -13.29 13.99 -10.56
CA VAL A 107 -14.43 13.90 -9.63
C VAL A 107 -14.08 13.30 -8.26
N TRP A 108 -12.96 12.58 -8.14
CA TRP A 108 -12.54 11.94 -6.90
C TRP A 108 -11.03 11.98 -6.72
N ASP A 109 -10.58 11.89 -5.47
CA ASP A 109 -9.17 11.80 -5.09
C ASP A 109 -8.91 10.55 -4.26
N MET A 110 -7.66 10.07 -4.29
CA MET A 110 -7.10 9.22 -3.26
C MET A 110 -6.89 10.06 -2.00
N LYS A 111 -7.54 9.71 -0.90
CA LYS A 111 -7.44 10.39 0.40
C LYS A 111 -6.45 9.70 1.31
N LEU A 112 -6.55 8.39 1.36
CA LEU A 112 -5.69 7.54 2.19
C LEU A 112 -5.00 6.49 1.34
N THR A 113 -3.70 6.34 1.57
CA THR A 113 -2.90 5.21 1.11
C THR A 113 -2.69 4.26 2.27
N VAL A 114 -3.04 3.01 2.06
CA VAL A 114 -2.92 1.93 3.03
C VAL A 114 -1.90 0.93 2.53
N LEU A 115 -0.85 0.73 3.30
CA LEU A 115 0.25 -0.19 2.98
C LEU A 115 0.24 -1.34 3.98
N VAL A 116 0.25 -2.57 3.47
CA VAL A 116 0.39 -3.78 4.27
C VAL A 116 1.72 -4.46 3.92
N ASN A 117 2.55 -4.74 4.91
CA ASN A 117 3.74 -5.54 4.70
C ASN A 117 3.39 -7.04 4.64
N LEU A 118 3.58 -7.64 3.48
CA LEU A 118 3.33 -9.06 3.23
C LEU A 118 4.62 -9.89 3.15
N SER A 119 5.78 -9.30 3.49
CA SER A 119 7.06 -10.01 3.46
C SER A 119 7.17 -10.96 4.64
N THR A 120 7.14 -12.25 4.40
CA THR A 120 7.36 -13.28 5.45
C THR A 120 8.82 -13.68 5.58
N GLU A 121 9.59 -13.49 4.51
CA GLU A 121 11.02 -13.75 4.45
C GLU A 121 11.83 -12.49 4.80
N LYS A 122 13.05 -12.71 5.26
CA LYS A 122 13.94 -11.59 5.60
C LYS A 122 14.42 -10.88 4.35
N PHE A 123 14.41 -9.56 4.40
CA PHE A 123 15.03 -8.69 3.41
C PHE A 123 15.81 -7.57 4.11
N THR A 124 16.70 -6.91 3.39
CA THR A 124 17.45 -5.75 3.87
C THR A 124 17.32 -4.60 2.87
N GLY A 125 17.44 -3.37 3.34
CA GLY A 125 17.06 -2.20 2.56
C GLY A 125 15.53 -2.01 2.56
N GLY A 126 15.00 -1.31 1.58
CA GLY A 126 13.57 -1.15 1.37
C GLY A 126 12.82 -0.37 2.45
N GLN A 127 13.54 0.49 3.18
CA GLN A 127 12.91 1.34 4.19
C GLN A 127 11.84 2.21 3.55
N PHE A 128 10.69 2.30 4.23
CA PHE A 128 9.64 3.23 3.85
C PHE A 128 9.90 4.58 4.50
N MET A 129 10.06 5.59 3.66
CA MET A 129 10.39 6.95 4.08
C MET A 129 9.24 7.89 3.76
N ILE A 130 8.94 8.80 4.67
CA ILE A 130 8.00 9.91 4.47
C ILE A 130 8.78 11.22 4.53
N TYR A 131 8.39 12.17 3.70
CA TYR A 131 8.90 13.53 3.73
C TYR A 131 7.76 14.52 4.02
N ASN A 132 7.88 15.18 5.17
CA ASN A 132 6.99 16.27 5.58
C ASN A 132 7.82 17.41 6.16
N GLY A 133 8.58 18.10 5.27
CA GLY A 133 9.57 19.10 5.66
C GLY A 133 10.90 18.50 6.13
N VAL A 134 10.86 17.34 6.75
CA VAL A 134 12.02 16.49 7.07
C VAL A 134 11.75 15.06 6.62
N GLU A 135 12.82 14.34 6.29
CA GLU A 135 12.74 12.92 5.96
C GLU A 135 12.77 12.09 7.24
N TYR A 136 11.87 11.11 7.35
CA TYR A 136 11.88 10.13 8.44
C TYR A 136 11.48 8.74 7.95
N GLU A 137 12.07 7.72 8.58
CA GLU A 137 11.74 6.32 8.35
C GLU A 137 10.48 5.93 9.14
N VAL A 138 9.71 4.99 8.60
CA VAL A 138 8.60 4.32 9.31
C VAL A 138 9.00 2.87 9.57
N PRO A 139 9.79 2.60 10.63
CA PRO A 139 10.35 1.28 10.91
C PRO A 139 9.26 0.25 11.23
N GLU A 140 8.09 0.69 11.69
CA GLU A 140 6.96 -0.18 12.02
C GLU A 140 6.45 -0.96 10.82
N LEU A 141 6.59 -0.42 9.61
CA LEU A 141 6.18 -1.11 8.38
C LEU A 141 7.14 -2.24 8.00
N SER A 142 8.28 -2.39 8.66
CA SER A 142 9.22 -3.51 8.42
C SER A 142 8.70 -4.86 8.96
N GLU A 143 7.82 -4.83 9.96
CA GLU A 143 7.28 -6.05 10.57
C GLU A 143 6.23 -6.72 9.66
N PRO A 144 6.30 -8.05 9.44
CA PRO A 144 5.29 -8.78 8.67
C PRO A 144 3.88 -8.57 9.24
N GLY A 145 2.92 -8.30 8.36
CA GLY A 145 1.52 -8.07 8.73
C GLY A 145 1.22 -6.69 9.30
N SER A 146 2.21 -5.81 9.38
CA SER A 146 1.99 -4.43 9.79
C SER A 146 1.22 -3.65 8.72
N VAL A 147 0.37 -2.74 9.18
CA VAL A 147 -0.42 -1.84 8.35
C VAL A 147 -0.01 -0.40 8.65
N LEU A 148 0.27 0.36 7.62
CA LEU A 148 0.47 1.80 7.67
C LEU A 148 -0.62 2.48 6.85
N ILE A 149 -1.26 3.50 7.43
CA ILE A 149 -2.24 4.36 6.77
C ILE A 149 -1.68 5.77 6.76
N ILE A 150 -1.55 6.38 5.59
CA ILE A 150 -1.07 7.75 5.42
C ILE A 150 -2.04 8.55 4.55
N LYS A 151 -1.96 9.87 4.65
CA LYS A 151 -2.60 10.76 3.66
C LYS A 151 -1.94 10.54 2.30
N SER A 152 -2.72 10.28 1.26
CA SER A 152 -2.18 9.95 -0.08
C SER A 152 -1.29 11.04 -0.68
N PHE A 153 -1.48 12.29 -0.27
CA PHE A 153 -0.67 13.42 -0.74
C PHE A 153 0.65 13.63 0.04
N LEU A 154 0.95 12.81 1.05
CA LEU A 154 2.26 12.83 1.69
C LEU A 154 3.31 12.28 0.73
N ASN A 155 4.40 13.03 0.58
CA ASN A 155 5.52 12.60 -0.26
C ASN A 155 6.27 11.45 0.43
N HIS A 156 6.37 10.32 -0.26
CA HIS A 156 6.98 9.11 0.31
C HIS A 156 7.76 8.32 -0.73
N LYS A 157 8.64 7.44 -0.25
CA LYS A 157 9.46 6.56 -1.10
C LYS A 157 9.69 5.20 -0.44
N VAL A 158 10.14 4.25 -1.26
CA VAL A 158 10.74 2.98 -0.81
C VAL A 158 12.20 2.99 -1.24
N GLN A 159 13.11 2.86 -0.28
CA GLN A 159 14.54 2.77 -0.56
C GLN A 159 14.89 1.48 -1.30
N PRO A 160 16.04 1.41 -1.98
CA PRO A 160 16.46 0.20 -2.68
C PRO A 160 16.51 -1.02 -1.77
N ILE A 161 16.03 -2.16 -2.26
CA ILE A 161 16.24 -3.45 -1.62
C ILE A 161 17.70 -3.87 -1.83
N LEU A 162 18.38 -4.20 -0.76
CA LEU A 162 19.76 -4.66 -0.81
C LEU A 162 19.85 -6.18 -0.95
N SER A 163 18.98 -6.91 -0.26
CA SER A 163 18.88 -8.37 -0.37
C SER A 163 17.50 -8.88 0.00
N GLY A 164 17.14 -10.07 -0.45
CA GLY A 164 15.83 -10.66 -0.24
C GLY A 164 14.75 -10.03 -1.11
N GLN A 165 13.50 -10.21 -0.73
CA GLN A 165 12.34 -9.70 -1.48
C GLN A 165 11.35 -9.03 -0.52
N ARG A 166 10.92 -7.82 -0.85
CA ARG A 166 9.88 -7.10 -0.11
C ARG A 166 8.55 -7.20 -0.86
N LYS A 167 7.50 -7.64 -0.18
CA LYS A 167 6.15 -7.74 -0.73
C LYS A 167 5.20 -6.82 0.03
N THR A 168 4.37 -6.08 -0.68
CA THR A 168 3.35 -5.21 -0.06
C THR A 168 2.03 -5.26 -0.81
N LEU A 169 0.94 -5.10 -0.06
CA LEU A 169 -0.36 -4.79 -0.64
C LEU A 169 -0.67 -3.31 -0.36
N THR A 170 -1.07 -2.59 -1.40
CA THR A 170 -1.51 -1.19 -1.29
C THR A 170 -2.97 -1.08 -1.65
N LEU A 171 -3.76 -0.44 -0.77
CA LEU A 171 -5.15 -0.08 -1.00
C LEU A 171 -5.29 1.44 -0.91
N PHE A 172 -6.36 1.98 -1.52
CA PHE A 172 -6.64 3.40 -1.49
C PHE A 172 -8.03 3.67 -0.93
N GLY A 173 -8.10 4.54 0.09
CA GLY A 173 -9.34 5.16 0.51
C GLY A 173 -9.62 6.35 -0.39
N CYS A 174 -10.65 6.25 -1.23
CA CYS A 174 -11.02 7.30 -2.18
C CYS A 174 -12.22 8.10 -1.66
N GLY A 175 -12.33 9.34 -2.10
CA GLY A 175 -13.45 10.20 -1.71
C GLY A 175 -13.63 11.36 -2.70
N PRO A 176 -14.59 12.27 -2.45
CA PRO A 176 -14.84 13.42 -3.30
C PRO A 176 -13.57 14.27 -3.47
N LYS A 177 -13.43 14.92 -4.61
CA LYS A 177 -12.31 15.82 -4.87
C LYS A 177 -12.23 16.94 -3.82
N ILE A 178 -11.03 17.23 -3.36
CA ILE A 178 -10.79 18.40 -2.49
C ILE A 178 -10.98 19.64 -3.38
N LYS A 179 -11.88 20.53 -2.95
CA LYS A 179 -12.15 21.79 -3.63
C LYS A 179 -11.26 22.89 -3.06
#